data_3ca18bd51b1b8fc492e7e98066e319ae
#
_entry.id   3ca18bd51b1b8fc492e7e98066e319ae
#
_cell.length_a   1.000
_cell.length_b   1.000
_cell.length_c   1.000
_cell.angle_alpha   90.00
_cell.angle_beta   90.00
_cell.angle_gamma   90.00
#
_symmetry.space_group_name_H-M   'P 1'
#
loop_
_entity.id
_entity.type
_entity.pdbx_description
1 polymer ?
#
loop_
_entity_poly.entity_id
_entity_poly.type
_entity_poly.pdbx_seq_one_letter_code
_entity_poly.pdbx_strand_id
1 'polypeptide(L)'
;ARFTLASDTLYMADGAPLFADRQNILNVTDLDCDNRLDLFLGRIDGTVSRFESIGTDDEGLPRFQLVTDRFEGIEIIGQFGETSEPGQPSAPAPLRPNVPGANIPGGGMPPRGPHPGSPMLDGPVPDAPLPGGSMHGANTLAFADVDGDGDPDLLWGDFFEPSVLLIENRGTCERPNLRSVPQPFPLEDPISTTGYNAPTLGDLDADGDLDMVIGVLGGAFNANRSSVENLLYYERTDTGYQLQTERFLSMLDVGDESSPALGDLDGDGDLDLLIANKLDPVNTETASVFWFEDISRSGTPVFQLADTLTVPVSYHYAPALGDLDGDGDLDLVLGTWKNRLQLYRNDPAAGEGAARFVLAREEIARIERGSNTVPALADLDGDGDLDLVVGESSGDLNLLRNEGTPQAPRFVVVADAFGDFDAGRRSAPTFTDLDGDGDLDLVVGSEADGFHVLINEGPLATPQFTLAGTLDVLTPDLATPAFADLDGDGDLDLLTGGSSGGVVYFERR
;
A
#
# COMPACT_ATOMS: atom_id res chain seq x y z
N ALA A 1 -3.44 4.81 -27.31
CA ALA A 1 -4.86 4.41 -27.20
C ALA A 1 -5.45 5.17 -26.02
N ARG A 2 -6.71 5.61 -26.14
CA ARG A 2 -7.44 6.25 -25.06
C ARG A 2 -8.55 5.31 -24.63
N PHE A 3 -8.56 4.91 -23.35
CA PHE A 3 -9.64 4.16 -22.75
C PHE A 3 -10.69 5.11 -22.17
N THR A 4 -11.95 4.74 -22.29
CA THR A 4 -13.08 5.43 -21.64
C THR A 4 -13.91 4.41 -20.91
N LEU A 5 -14.38 4.75 -19.71
CA LEU A 5 -15.30 3.89 -18.98
C LEU A 5 -16.59 3.73 -19.78
N ALA A 6 -16.93 2.51 -20.16
CA ALA A 6 -18.14 2.20 -20.90
C ALA A 6 -19.33 1.97 -19.96
N SER A 7 -19.10 1.30 -18.84
CA SER A 7 -20.08 1.09 -17.76
C SER A 7 -19.34 0.82 -16.46
N ASP A 8 -19.90 1.23 -15.34
CA ASP A 8 -19.46 0.91 -13.99
C ASP A 8 -19.98 -0.44 -13.49
N THR A 9 -20.92 -1.03 -14.23
CA THR A 9 -21.58 -2.30 -13.84
C THR A 9 -21.77 -3.18 -15.07
N LEU A 10 -21.35 -4.45 -14.96
CA LEU A 10 -21.71 -5.51 -15.93
C LEU A 10 -22.98 -6.24 -15.46
N TYR A 11 -23.70 -6.79 -16.42
CA TYR A 11 -25.00 -7.43 -16.13
C TYR A 11 -25.07 -8.86 -16.65
N MET A 12 -25.80 -9.69 -15.93
CA MET A 12 -26.17 -11.03 -16.33
C MET A 12 -27.30 -11.04 -17.37
N ALA A 13 -27.55 -12.18 -17.98
CA ALA A 13 -28.60 -12.42 -19.00
C ALA A 13 -30.00 -12.02 -18.50
N ASP A 14 -30.29 -12.18 -17.24
CA ASP A 14 -31.58 -11.86 -16.61
C ASP A 14 -31.70 -10.37 -16.19
N GLY A 15 -30.67 -9.59 -16.46
CA GLY A 15 -30.62 -8.17 -16.12
C GLY A 15 -30.17 -7.89 -14.68
N ALA A 16 -29.82 -8.90 -13.91
CA ALA A 16 -29.22 -8.71 -12.59
C ALA A 16 -27.76 -8.22 -12.74
N PRO A 17 -27.27 -7.32 -11.86
CA PRO A 17 -25.89 -6.93 -11.86
C PRO A 17 -24.98 -8.12 -11.53
N LEU A 18 -23.82 -8.18 -12.19
CA LEU A 18 -22.78 -9.15 -11.89
C LEU A 18 -21.98 -8.66 -10.70
N PHE A 19 -21.94 -9.43 -9.63
CA PHE A 19 -21.21 -9.12 -8.42
C PHE A 19 -19.97 -9.99 -8.28
N ALA A 20 -18.83 -9.36 -7.90
CA ALA A 20 -17.67 -10.03 -7.37
C ALA A 20 -17.58 -9.79 -5.86
N ASP A 21 -17.00 -10.73 -5.13
CA ASP A 21 -16.63 -10.51 -3.74
C ASP A 21 -15.51 -9.45 -3.66
N ARG A 22 -15.37 -8.77 -2.53
CA ARG A 22 -14.25 -7.84 -2.32
C ARG A 22 -12.93 -8.60 -2.37
N GLN A 23 -11.91 -8.00 -2.98
CA GLN A 23 -10.55 -8.53 -3.09
C GLN A 23 -10.39 -9.69 -4.08
N ASN A 24 -11.33 -9.97 -4.97
CA ASN A 24 -11.16 -10.97 -6.00
C ASN A 24 -10.65 -10.34 -7.29
N ILE A 25 -9.61 -10.93 -7.85
CA ILE A 25 -9.12 -10.58 -9.18
C ILE A 25 -9.81 -11.49 -10.18
N LEU A 26 -10.49 -10.87 -11.14
CA LEU A 26 -11.18 -11.58 -12.20
C LEU A 26 -10.18 -11.98 -13.30
N ASN A 27 -10.49 -13.08 -14.00
CA ASN A 27 -9.82 -13.46 -15.24
C ASN A 27 -10.83 -13.66 -16.35
N VAL A 28 -10.44 -13.34 -17.58
CA VAL A 28 -11.26 -13.47 -18.77
C VAL A 28 -10.47 -14.25 -19.83
N THR A 29 -10.99 -15.40 -20.25
CA THR A 29 -10.37 -16.25 -21.28
C THR A 29 -11.45 -17.04 -22.01
N ASP A 30 -11.14 -17.58 -23.17
CA ASP A 30 -11.94 -18.61 -23.85
C ASP A 30 -11.38 -19.97 -23.42
N LEU A 31 -11.92 -20.53 -22.32
CA LEU A 31 -11.37 -21.76 -21.73
C LEU A 31 -11.75 -23.02 -22.52
N ASP A 32 -12.91 -23.02 -23.18
CA ASP A 32 -13.43 -24.21 -23.86
C ASP A 32 -13.41 -24.11 -25.40
N CYS A 33 -12.66 -23.12 -25.91
CA CYS A 33 -12.41 -22.90 -27.36
C CYS A 33 -13.68 -22.77 -28.20
N ASP A 34 -14.75 -22.23 -27.65
CA ASP A 34 -16.00 -22.00 -28.34
C ASP A 34 -16.06 -20.60 -29.00
N ASN A 35 -14.98 -19.81 -28.92
CA ASN A 35 -14.83 -18.44 -29.35
C ASN A 35 -15.71 -17.43 -28.60
N ARG A 36 -16.10 -17.75 -27.39
CA ARG A 36 -16.72 -16.83 -26.44
C ARG A 36 -15.82 -16.66 -25.24
N LEU A 37 -15.84 -15.48 -24.66
CA LEU A 37 -15.04 -15.22 -23.47
C LEU A 37 -15.78 -15.72 -22.24
N ASP A 38 -15.11 -16.51 -21.45
CA ASP A 38 -15.49 -16.87 -20.09
C ASP A 38 -14.97 -15.85 -19.11
N LEU A 39 -15.75 -15.56 -18.09
CA LEU A 39 -15.35 -14.76 -16.94
C LEU A 39 -15.27 -15.65 -15.70
N PHE A 40 -14.12 -15.66 -15.06
CA PHE A 40 -13.87 -16.40 -13.83
C PHE A 40 -13.75 -15.44 -12.66
N LEU A 41 -14.46 -15.76 -11.58
CA LEU A 41 -14.40 -15.02 -10.33
C LEU A 41 -14.03 -15.98 -9.20
N GLY A 42 -12.88 -15.75 -8.57
CA GLY A 42 -12.55 -16.37 -7.30
C GLY A 42 -13.53 -15.88 -6.22
N ARG A 43 -13.87 -16.72 -5.27
CA ARG A 43 -14.79 -16.38 -4.17
C ARG A 43 -14.09 -16.47 -2.83
N ILE A 44 -14.60 -15.70 -1.88
CA ILE A 44 -14.05 -15.66 -0.52
C ILE A 44 -14.09 -17.04 0.21
N ASP A 45 -14.93 -17.94 -0.23
CA ASP A 45 -15.03 -19.31 0.28
C ASP A 45 -14.07 -20.30 -0.39
N GLY A 46 -13.19 -19.82 -1.27
CA GLY A 46 -12.19 -20.62 -2.00
C GLY A 46 -12.74 -21.30 -3.25
N THR A 47 -14.01 -21.08 -3.61
CA THR A 47 -14.58 -21.61 -4.85
C THR A 47 -14.37 -20.66 -6.03
N VAL A 48 -14.51 -21.15 -7.26
CA VAL A 48 -14.46 -20.37 -8.49
C VAL A 48 -15.80 -20.41 -9.19
N SER A 49 -16.35 -19.24 -9.53
CA SER A 49 -17.53 -19.12 -10.38
C SER A 49 -17.11 -18.89 -11.83
N ARG A 50 -17.74 -19.59 -12.77
CA ARG A 50 -17.58 -19.38 -14.23
C ARG A 50 -18.85 -18.77 -14.79
N PHE A 51 -18.68 -17.74 -15.58
CA PHE A 51 -19.71 -17.10 -16.39
C PHE A 51 -19.28 -17.12 -17.85
N GLU A 52 -20.20 -17.39 -18.76
CA GLU A 52 -19.96 -17.37 -20.21
C GLU A 52 -20.58 -16.12 -20.82
N SER A 53 -19.88 -15.47 -21.74
CA SER A 53 -20.39 -14.36 -22.52
C SER A 53 -21.45 -14.85 -23.51
N ILE A 54 -22.65 -14.28 -23.43
CA ILE A 54 -23.76 -14.57 -24.35
C ILE A 54 -23.91 -13.51 -25.46
N GLY A 55 -22.91 -12.64 -25.62
CA GLY A 55 -22.90 -11.52 -26.58
C GLY A 55 -23.03 -10.17 -25.89
N THR A 56 -23.47 -9.16 -26.64
CA THR A 56 -23.64 -7.79 -26.14
C THR A 56 -25.09 -7.37 -26.17
N ASP A 57 -25.46 -6.40 -25.32
CA ASP A 57 -26.76 -5.75 -25.36
C ASP A 57 -26.87 -4.68 -26.46
N ASP A 58 -28.02 -3.96 -26.49
CA ASP A 58 -28.26 -2.90 -27.47
C ASP A 58 -27.29 -1.71 -27.35
N GLU A 59 -26.60 -1.55 -26.22
CA GLU A 59 -25.60 -0.52 -25.95
C GLU A 59 -24.18 -1.01 -26.26
N GLY A 60 -24.01 -2.28 -26.66
CA GLY A 60 -22.73 -2.91 -26.98
C GLY A 60 -21.98 -3.40 -25.76
N LEU A 61 -22.61 -3.43 -24.58
CA LEU A 61 -22.00 -3.95 -23.37
C LEU A 61 -22.11 -5.48 -23.26
N PRO A 62 -21.04 -6.18 -22.83
CA PRO A 62 -21.08 -7.63 -22.71
C PRO A 62 -22.09 -8.09 -21.65
N ARG A 63 -22.79 -9.17 -21.96
CA ARG A 63 -23.74 -9.87 -21.10
C ARG A 63 -23.25 -11.26 -20.77
N PHE A 64 -23.39 -11.66 -19.53
CA PHE A 64 -22.88 -12.92 -19.02
C PHE A 64 -23.99 -13.82 -18.50
N GLN A 65 -23.81 -15.13 -18.65
CA GLN A 65 -24.66 -16.14 -18.05
C GLN A 65 -23.83 -16.98 -17.08
N LEU A 66 -24.33 -17.17 -15.85
CA LEU A 66 -23.68 -18.07 -14.91
C LEU A 66 -23.73 -19.51 -15.43
N VAL A 67 -22.57 -20.12 -15.61
CA VAL A 67 -22.40 -21.53 -15.98
C VAL A 67 -22.40 -22.39 -14.72
N THR A 68 -21.56 -22.00 -13.74
CA THR A 68 -21.47 -22.70 -12.47
C THR A 68 -20.91 -21.77 -11.39
N ASP A 69 -21.33 -21.96 -10.15
CA ASP A 69 -20.78 -21.32 -8.96
C ASP A 69 -19.65 -22.14 -8.28
N ARG A 70 -19.38 -23.35 -8.80
CA ARG A 70 -18.33 -24.26 -8.35
C ARG A 70 -17.66 -24.91 -9.55
N PHE A 71 -16.82 -24.10 -10.24
CA PHE A 71 -16.14 -24.54 -11.45
C PHE A 71 -15.23 -25.72 -11.15
N GLU A 72 -15.42 -26.84 -11.89
CA GLU A 72 -14.69 -28.12 -11.79
C GLU A 72 -14.62 -28.72 -10.37
N GLY A 73 -15.40 -28.19 -9.43
CA GLY A 73 -15.32 -28.58 -8.01
C GLY A 73 -14.03 -28.12 -7.34
N ILE A 74 -13.35 -27.13 -7.94
CA ILE A 74 -12.18 -26.49 -7.34
C ILE A 74 -12.63 -25.80 -6.07
N GLU A 75 -12.05 -26.21 -4.97
CA GLU A 75 -12.21 -25.60 -3.66
C GLU A 75 -10.83 -25.53 -3.02
N ILE A 76 -10.21 -24.34 -3.05
CA ILE A 76 -8.92 -24.12 -2.41
C ILE A 76 -9.16 -23.71 -0.99
N ILE A 77 -8.93 -24.65 -0.11
CA ILE A 77 -8.89 -24.46 1.34
C ILE A 77 -7.42 -24.35 1.70
N GLY A 78 -6.95 -23.17 2.12
CA GLY A 78 -5.59 -23.01 2.62
C GLY A 78 -5.32 -24.05 3.71
N GLN A 79 -4.37 -24.91 3.47
CA GLN A 79 -3.96 -25.91 4.43
C GLN A 79 -3.20 -25.25 5.57
N PHE A 80 -3.87 -24.67 6.56
CA PHE A 80 -3.30 -24.66 7.89
C PHE A 80 -3.24 -26.11 8.37
N GLY A 81 -2.01 -26.65 8.29
CA GLY A 81 -1.69 -28.02 8.57
C GLY A 81 -2.54 -28.68 9.66
N GLU A 82 -3.24 -29.71 9.31
CA GLU A 82 -3.41 -30.90 10.11
C GLU A 82 -3.62 -32.08 9.18
N THR A 83 -2.56 -32.59 8.59
CA THR A 83 -2.48 -34.01 8.34
C THR A 83 -1.84 -34.65 9.57
N SER A 84 -2.53 -34.66 10.67
CA SER A 84 -2.24 -35.60 11.73
C SER A 84 -2.89 -36.92 11.36
N GLU A 85 -2.12 -37.83 10.77
CA GLU A 85 -2.44 -39.24 10.88
C GLU A 85 -2.63 -39.57 12.37
N PRO A 86 -3.66 -40.35 12.74
CA PRO A 86 -3.89 -40.67 14.14
C PRO A 86 -2.70 -41.50 14.66
N GLY A 87 -1.82 -40.90 15.42
CA GLY A 87 -0.73 -41.62 16.10
C GLY A 87 0.67 -40.99 16.05
N GLN A 88 0.88 -39.86 15.37
CA GLN A 88 2.16 -39.14 15.48
C GLN A 88 2.06 -37.99 16.48
N PRO A 89 3.08 -37.80 17.37
CA PRO A 89 3.10 -36.64 18.25
C PRO A 89 3.29 -35.37 17.40
N SER A 90 2.41 -34.39 17.61
CA SER A 90 2.48 -33.07 16.99
C SER A 90 3.88 -32.48 17.10
N ALA A 91 4.45 -32.02 15.98
CA ALA A 91 5.64 -31.21 16.00
C ALA A 91 5.41 -29.95 16.87
N PRO A 92 6.41 -29.55 17.69
CA PRO A 92 6.26 -28.36 18.50
C PRO A 92 6.03 -27.17 17.58
N ALA A 93 5.00 -26.37 17.88
CA ALA A 93 4.74 -25.09 17.22
C ALA A 93 6.05 -24.28 17.21
N PRO A 94 6.36 -23.55 16.11
CA PRO A 94 7.51 -22.69 16.08
C PRO A 94 7.42 -21.73 17.26
N LEU A 95 8.49 -21.68 18.03
CA LEU A 95 8.61 -20.83 19.21
C LEU A 95 8.40 -19.38 18.78
N ARG A 96 7.28 -18.80 19.15
CA ARG A 96 7.10 -17.35 19.06
C ARG A 96 8.25 -16.72 19.87
N PRO A 97 8.99 -15.77 19.34
CA PRO A 97 9.92 -15.02 20.14
C PRO A 97 9.15 -14.37 21.29
N ASN A 98 9.60 -14.60 22.48
CA ASN A 98 9.00 -14.08 23.71
C ASN A 98 9.33 -12.58 23.76
N VAL A 99 8.50 -11.75 23.15
CA VAL A 99 8.58 -10.29 23.29
C VAL A 99 7.89 -9.94 24.62
N PRO A 100 8.60 -9.47 25.62
CA PRO A 100 8.00 -9.06 26.89
C PRO A 100 7.13 -7.81 26.65
N GLY A 101 5.81 -7.94 26.75
CA GLY A 101 4.90 -6.82 26.70
C GLY A 101 3.72 -6.91 25.74
N ALA A 102 3.66 -7.88 24.84
CA ALA A 102 2.53 -8.08 23.95
C ALA A 102 1.45 -8.98 24.56
N ASN A 103 0.76 -8.48 25.57
CA ASN A 103 -0.58 -8.94 25.89
C ASN A 103 -1.57 -8.01 25.16
N ILE A 104 -1.83 -8.29 23.90
CA ILE A 104 -3.00 -7.74 23.23
C ILE A 104 -4.16 -8.64 23.61
N PRO A 105 -5.15 -8.20 24.44
CA PRO A 105 -6.39 -8.93 24.56
C PRO A 105 -7.06 -8.95 23.20
N GLY A 106 -7.51 -10.12 22.73
CA GLY A 106 -8.28 -10.26 21.52
C GLY A 106 -9.53 -9.40 21.57
N GLY A 107 -9.43 -8.18 21.07
CA GLY A 107 -10.55 -7.31 20.80
C GLY A 107 -11.15 -7.73 19.48
N GLY A 108 -12.22 -8.52 19.52
CA GLY A 108 -13.11 -8.68 18.39
C GLY A 108 -13.61 -7.28 18.00
N MET A 109 -13.49 -6.92 16.70
CA MET A 109 -14.11 -5.71 16.17
C MET A 109 -15.58 -5.66 16.58
N PRO A 110 -16.09 -4.56 17.13
CA PRO A 110 -17.52 -4.41 17.30
C PRO A 110 -18.19 -4.42 15.91
N PRO A 111 -19.39 -5.02 15.79
CA PRO A 111 -20.12 -4.99 14.53
C PRO A 111 -20.39 -3.55 14.13
N ARG A 112 -19.97 -3.16 12.92
CA ARG A 112 -20.24 -1.84 12.34
C ARG A 112 -21.76 -1.64 12.28
N GLY A 113 -22.25 -0.59 12.91
CA GLY A 113 -23.59 -0.08 12.67
C GLY A 113 -23.70 0.46 11.24
N PRO A 114 -24.91 0.46 10.63
CA PRO A 114 -25.08 0.94 9.27
C PRO A 114 -24.78 2.46 9.19
N HIS A 115 -23.93 2.87 8.24
CA HIS A 115 -23.77 4.27 7.87
C HIS A 115 -25.12 4.86 7.41
N PRO A 116 -25.51 6.06 7.87
CA PRO A 116 -26.71 6.72 7.39
C PRO A 116 -26.46 7.21 5.96
N GLY A 117 -27.05 6.57 4.97
CA GLY A 117 -27.05 7.04 3.58
C GLY A 117 -26.89 5.99 2.49
N SER A 118 -26.50 4.76 2.79
CA SER A 118 -26.48 3.71 1.77
C SER A 118 -27.86 3.11 1.57
N PRO A 119 -28.35 2.97 0.33
CA PRO A 119 -29.60 2.26 0.09
C PRO A 119 -29.43 0.79 0.50
N MET A 120 -30.20 0.37 1.47
CA MET A 120 -30.33 -1.05 1.81
C MET A 120 -30.93 -1.78 0.61
N LEU A 121 -30.17 -2.65 -0.02
CA LEU A 121 -30.71 -3.66 -0.92
C LEU A 121 -31.30 -4.78 -0.03
N ASP A 122 -32.63 -4.81 0.09
CA ASP A 122 -33.39 -5.89 0.70
C ASP A 122 -33.31 -7.15 -0.21
N GLY A 123 -32.22 -7.89 -0.10
CA GLY A 123 -32.12 -9.26 -0.58
C GLY A 123 -31.92 -10.21 0.60
N PRO A 124 -32.37 -11.47 0.53
CA PRO A 124 -32.14 -12.41 1.60
C PRO A 124 -30.62 -12.60 1.78
N VAL A 125 -30.13 -12.18 2.95
CA VAL A 125 -28.78 -12.52 3.40
C VAL A 125 -28.70 -14.04 3.45
N PRO A 126 -27.76 -14.71 2.76
CA PRO A 126 -27.59 -16.16 2.90
C PRO A 126 -27.30 -16.48 4.37
N ASP A 127 -27.91 -17.53 4.83
CA ASP A 127 -27.84 -18.04 6.20
C ASP A 127 -26.38 -18.15 6.70
N ALA A 128 -26.26 -18.00 8.01
CA ALA A 128 -25.01 -17.93 8.78
C ALA A 128 -23.88 -18.86 8.31
N PRO A 129 -22.59 -18.43 8.42
CA PRO A 129 -21.47 -19.25 8.00
C PRO A 129 -21.48 -20.60 8.69
N LEU A 130 -21.29 -21.67 7.92
CA LEU A 130 -21.14 -23.03 8.41
C LEU A 130 -19.99 -23.08 9.44
N PRO A 131 -20.16 -23.77 10.59
CA PRO A 131 -19.10 -23.87 11.58
C PRO A 131 -17.92 -24.66 10.99
N GLY A 132 -16.78 -24.00 10.79
CA GLY A 132 -15.52 -24.62 10.38
C GLY A 132 -14.97 -24.17 9.03
N GLY A 133 -15.63 -23.26 8.30
CA GLY A 133 -15.08 -22.68 7.08
C GLY A 133 -13.96 -21.68 7.40
N SER A 134 -12.73 -22.00 7.00
CA SER A 134 -11.65 -21.03 6.96
C SER A 134 -12.01 -19.98 5.91
N MET A 135 -12.11 -18.70 6.30
CA MET A 135 -12.29 -17.62 5.34
C MET A 135 -10.92 -17.34 4.69
N HIS A 136 -10.78 -17.73 3.42
CA HIS A 136 -9.62 -17.37 2.60
C HIS A 136 -9.93 -16.03 1.93
N GLY A 137 -9.05 -15.05 2.18
CA GLY A 137 -9.10 -13.80 1.45
C GLY A 137 -8.68 -14.03 0.00
N ALA A 138 -9.01 -13.13 -0.85
CA ALA A 138 -8.62 -12.91 -2.23
C ALA A 138 -7.80 -14.01 -2.94
N ASN A 139 -8.38 -14.54 -3.99
CA ASN A 139 -7.74 -15.49 -4.91
C ASN A 139 -7.47 -14.80 -6.24
N THR A 140 -6.30 -15.06 -6.83
CA THR A 140 -5.95 -14.63 -8.18
C THR A 140 -5.94 -15.83 -9.11
N LEU A 141 -6.39 -15.63 -10.33
CA LEU A 141 -6.51 -16.69 -11.33
C LEU A 141 -5.86 -16.22 -12.62
N ALA A 142 -5.10 -17.09 -13.26
CA ALA A 142 -4.64 -16.91 -14.64
C ALA A 142 -4.75 -18.22 -15.39
N PHE A 143 -5.22 -18.16 -16.64
CA PHE A 143 -5.31 -19.32 -17.50
C PHE A 143 -4.32 -19.19 -18.65
N ALA A 144 -3.49 -20.20 -18.86
CA ALA A 144 -2.54 -20.27 -19.97
C ALA A 144 -2.12 -21.72 -20.22
N ASP A 145 -1.77 -22.04 -21.45
CA ASP A 145 -1.11 -23.29 -21.82
C ASP A 145 0.36 -23.24 -21.35
N VAL A 146 0.62 -23.76 -20.14
CA VAL A 146 1.97 -23.70 -19.55
C VAL A 146 2.82 -24.94 -19.85
N ASP A 147 2.21 -26.03 -20.30
CA ASP A 147 2.94 -27.26 -20.67
C ASP A 147 3.07 -27.46 -22.19
N GLY A 148 2.38 -26.65 -22.99
CA GLY A 148 2.50 -26.65 -24.46
C GLY A 148 1.66 -27.71 -25.17
N ASP A 149 0.63 -28.22 -24.48
CA ASP A 149 -0.24 -29.26 -25.08
C ASP A 149 -1.44 -28.67 -25.82
N GLY A 150 -1.65 -27.36 -25.76
CA GLY A 150 -2.63 -26.60 -26.55
C GLY A 150 -3.93 -26.33 -25.83
N ASP A 151 -4.02 -26.66 -24.53
CA ASP A 151 -5.17 -26.29 -23.72
C ASP A 151 -4.77 -25.50 -22.46
N PRO A 152 -5.62 -24.54 -22.00
CA PRO A 152 -5.24 -23.68 -20.91
C PRO A 152 -5.26 -24.39 -19.54
N ASP A 153 -4.16 -24.26 -18.82
CA ASP A 153 -4.02 -24.63 -17.41
C ASP A 153 -4.46 -23.50 -16.49
N LEU A 154 -4.69 -23.80 -15.22
CA LEU A 154 -4.99 -22.80 -14.21
C LEU A 154 -3.79 -22.53 -13.29
N LEU A 155 -3.32 -21.32 -13.31
CA LEU A 155 -2.42 -20.78 -12.31
C LEU A 155 -3.22 -20.04 -11.23
N TRP A 156 -2.92 -20.32 -9.99
CA TRP A 156 -3.67 -19.84 -8.85
C TRP A 156 -2.76 -19.22 -7.79
N GLY A 157 -3.06 -17.97 -7.41
CA GLY A 157 -2.46 -17.34 -6.24
C GLY A 157 -3.47 -17.26 -5.09
N ASP A 158 -3.02 -17.55 -3.89
CA ASP A 158 -3.81 -17.50 -2.66
C ASP A 158 -3.17 -16.56 -1.65
N PHE A 159 -3.98 -15.98 -0.77
CA PHE A 159 -3.52 -15.04 0.25
C PHE A 159 -2.47 -15.66 1.20
N PHE A 160 -2.61 -16.93 1.51
CA PHE A 160 -1.75 -17.62 2.47
C PHE A 160 -0.71 -18.54 1.83
N GLU A 161 -0.79 -18.77 0.52
CA GLU A 161 0.14 -19.67 -0.18
C GLU A 161 1.38 -18.89 -0.66
N PRO A 162 2.59 -19.26 -0.24
CA PRO A 162 3.81 -18.56 -0.67
C PRO A 162 4.14 -18.79 -2.15
N SER A 163 3.54 -19.80 -2.80
CA SER A 163 3.77 -20.14 -4.19
C SER A 163 2.57 -19.80 -5.08
N VAL A 164 2.78 -19.73 -6.37
CA VAL A 164 1.71 -19.91 -7.35
C VAL A 164 1.45 -21.39 -7.48
N LEU A 165 0.17 -21.79 -7.49
CA LEU A 165 -0.22 -23.19 -7.66
C LEU A 165 -0.67 -23.45 -9.10
N LEU A 166 -0.18 -24.52 -9.71
CA LEU A 166 -0.60 -25.03 -10.99
C LEU A 166 -1.65 -26.11 -10.83
N ILE A 167 -2.77 -25.98 -11.53
CA ILE A 167 -3.77 -27.02 -11.74
C ILE A 167 -3.77 -27.34 -13.23
N GLU A 168 -3.09 -28.42 -13.60
CA GLU A 168 -2.94 -28.89 -14.97
C GLU A 168 -4.30 -29.30 -15.57
N ASN A 169 -4.60 -28.83 -16.76
CA ASN A 169 -5.75 -29.26 -17.55
C ASN A 169 -5.43 -30.60 -18.24
N ARG A 170 -6.04 -31.67 -17.78
CA ARG A 170 -5.88 -33.02 -18.33
C ARG A 170 -6.98 -33.41 -19.30
N GLY A 171 -7.66 -32.44 -19.83
CA GLY A 171 -8.73 -32.58 -20.77
C GLY A 171 -8.32 -32.27 -22.19
N THR A 172 -9.07 -31.43 -22.81
CA THR A 172 -8.80 -30.75 -24.08
C THR A 172 -9.42 -29.35 -23.99
N CYS A 173 -9.01 -28.43 -24.86
CA CYS A 173 -9.59 -27.10 -24.86
C CYS A 173 -11.12 -27.12 -24.93
N GLU A 174 -11.74 -27.99 -25.75
CA GLU A 174 -13.21 -28.09 -25.86
C GLU A 174 -13.86 -28.82 -24.66
N ARG A 175 -13.08 -29.52 -23.85
CA ARG A 175 -13.53 -30.25 -22.66
C ARG A 175 -12.49 -30.19 -21.56
N PRO A 176 -12.33 -29.05 -20.93
CA PRO A 176 -11.32 -28.88 -19.89
C PRO A 176 -11.59 -29.81 -18.69
N ASN A 177 -10.50 -30.27 -18.07
CA ASN A 177 -10.52 -31.12 -16.88
C ASN A 177 -9.45 -30.64 -15.89
N LEU A 178 -9.77 -29.64 -15.11
CA LEU A 178 -8.91 -29.00 -14.13
C LEU A 178 -9.07 -29.62 -12.72
N ARG A 179 -8.97 -30.95 -12.65
CA ARG A 179 -9.11 -31.74 -11.42
C ARG A 179 -7.79 -32.36 -10.95
N SER A 180 -6.68 -31.92 -11.48
CA SER A 180 -5.36 -32.32 -11.00
C SER A 180 -5.13 -31.77 -9.58
N VAL A 181 -4.24 -32.43 -8.85
CA VAL A 181 -3.84 -31.92 -7.53
C VAL A 181 -2.99 -30.65 -7.75
N PRO A 182 -3.34 -29.52 -7.10
CA PRO A 182 -2.55 -28.32 -7.19
C PRO A 182 -1.09 -28.58 -6.82
N GLN A 183 -0.15 -28.05 -7.59
CA GLN A 183 1.30 -28.19 -7.35
C GLN A 183 1.96 -26.81 -7.35
N PRO A 184 2.93 -26.55 -6.45
CA PRO A 184 3.72 -25.33 -6.52
C PRO A 184 4.42 -25.18 -7.87
N PHE A 185 4.40 -23.96 -8.42
CA PHE A 185 4.88 -23.66 -9.76
C PHE A 185 5.94 -22.54 -9.73
N PRO A 186 6.97 -22.56 -10.64
CA PRO A 186 7.33 -23.64 -11.57
C PRO A 186 7.68 -24.94 -10.88
N LEU A 187 7.49 -26.08 -11.54
CA LEU A 187 7.59 -27.40 -10.91
C LEU A 187 9.02 -27.73 -10.41
N GLU A 188 10.05 -27.22 -11.10
CA GLU A 188 11.45 -27.51 -10.78
C GLU A 188 12.03 -26.55 -9.74
N ASP A 189 11.60 -25.29 -9.74
CA ASP A 189 12.01 -24.25 -8.81
C ASP A 189 10.80 -23.40 -8.40
N PRO A 190 10.00 -23.88 -7.46
CA PRO A 190 8.76 -23.22 -7.05
C PRO A 190 9.00 -21.81 -6.51
N ILE A 191 8.15 -20.88 -6.95
CA ILE A 191 8.10 -19.52 -6.44
C ILE A 191 7.91 -19.56 -4.92
N SER A 192 8.64 -18.71 -4.20
CA SER A 192 8.49 -18.56 -2.75
C SER A 192 8.49 -17.09 -2.38
N THR A 193 7.31 -16.54 -2.13
CA THR A 193 7.09 -15.12 -1.80
C THR A 193 6.50 -14.95 -0.40
N THR A 194 6.06 -13.74 -0.10
CA THR A 194 5.30 -13.43 1.12
C THR A 194 3.82 -13.79 1.04
N GLY A 195 3.38 -14.39 -0.06
CA GLY A 195 1.99 -14.77 -0.35
C GLY A 195 1.25 -13.73 -1.17
N TYR A 196 -0.01 -14.05 -1.49
CA TYR A 196 -0.86 -13.23 -2.35
C TYR A 196 -0.23 -12.96 -3.72
N ASN A 197 0.09 -14.03 -4.42
CA ASN A 197 0.70 -13.98 -5.73
C ASN A 197 -0.36 -13.75 -6.81
N ALA A 198 -0.14 -12.80 -7.70
CA ALA A 198 -1.02 -12.49 -8.84
C ALA A 198 -0.28 -12.76 -10.15
N PRO A 199 -0.33 -13.99 -10.68
CA PRO A 199 0.32 -14.31 -11.95
C PRO A 199 -0.45 -13.72 -13.12
N THR A 200 0.29 -13.30 -14.14
CA THR A 200 -0.23 -12.98 -15.48
C THR A 200 0.77 -13.46 -16.52
N LEU A 201 0.29 -13.87 -17.69
CA LEU A 201 1.13 -14.42 -18.73
C LEU A 201 0.98 -13.65 -20.03
N GLY A 202 2.07 -13.56 -20.79
CA GLY A 202 2.13 -12.89 -22.08
C GLY A 202 3.50 -13.11 -22.74
N ASP A 203 3.54 -13.09 -24.05
CA ASP A 203 4.78 -13.08 -24.83
C ASP A 203 5.40 -11.68 -24.73
N LEU A 204 6.36 -11.50 -23.82
CA LEU A 204 6.94 -10.19 -23.48
C LEU A 204 8.20 -9.86 -24.28
N ASP A 205 8.91 -10.87 -24.76
CA ASP A 205 10.12 -10.70 -25.56
C ASP A 205 9.91 -10.98 -27.06
N ALA A 206 8.68 -11.35 -27.43
CA ALA A 206 8.24 -11.62 -28.80
C ALA A 206 8.93 -12.84 -29.45
N ASP A 207 9.22 -13.85 -28.66
CA ASP A 207 9.80 -15.11 -29.15
C ASP A 207 8.72 -16.16 -29.45
N GLY A 208 7.48 -15.95 -29.06
CA GLY A 208 6.30 -16.75 -29.39
C GLY A 208 5.84 -17.68 -28.28
N ASP A 209 6.50 -17.70 -27.13
CA ASP A 209 6.03 -18.41 -25.97
C ASP A 209 5.53 -17.45 -24.85
N LEU A 210 4.90 -17.98 -23.82
CA LEU A 210 4.28 -17.15 -22.78
C LEU A 210 5.20 -17.02 -21.56
N ASP A 211 5.70 -15.83 -21.34
CA ASP A 211 6.38 -15.43 -20.12
C ASP A 211 5.39 -15.21 -18.96
N MET A 212 5.90 -15.11 -17.75
CA MET A 212 5.08 -14.89 -16.56
C MET A 212 5.58 -13.70 -15.75
N VAL A 213 4.66 -12.79 -15.46
CA VAL A 213 4.87 -11.73 -14.47
C VAL A 213 3.99 -11.99 -13.24
N ILE A 214 4.56 -11.82 -12.06
CA ILE A 214 3.86 -12.07 -10.81
C ILE A 214 3.92 -10.83 -9.95
N GLY A 215 2.75 -10.25 -9.67
CA GLY A 215 2.60 -9.26 -8.62
C GLY A 215 2.50 -9.94 -7.25
N VAL A 216 3.17 -9.39 -6.25
CA VAL A 216 3.18 -9.92 -4.88
C VAL A 216 2.69 -8.84 -3.93
N LEU A 217 1.66 -9.12 -3.14
CA LEU A 217 1.26 -8.22 -2.07
C LEU A 217 2.08 -8.53 -0.82
N GLY A 218 2.93 -7.58 -0.41
CA GLY A 218 3.75 -7.72 0.79
C GLY A 218 2.93 -7.95 2.05
N GLY A 219 3.44 -8.77 2.95
CA GLY A 219 2.85 -9.01 4.26
C GLY A 219 1.61 -9.90 4.31
N ALA A 220 1.11 -10.41 3.18
CA ALA A 220 -0.09 -11.23 3.15
C ALA A 220 0.06 -12.53 3.97
N PHE A 221 1.13 -13.26 3.75
CA PHE A 221 1.44 -14.48 4.50
C PHE A 221 1.92 -14.20 5.93
N ASN A 222 2.61 -13.08 6.12
CA ASN A 222 3.09 -12.62 7.42
C ASN A 222 2.99 -11.09 7.48
N ALA A 223 2.06 -10.57 8.24
CA ALA A 223 1.80 -9.13 8.38
C ALA A 223 3.02 -8.31 8.86
N ASN A 224 4.07 -8.97 9.38
CA ASN A 224 5.32 -8.33 9.78
C ASN A 224 6.44 -8.54 8.76
N ARG A 225 6.14 -9.00 7.55
CA ARG A 225 7.08 -9.09 6.44
C ARG A 225 6.69 -8.12 5.36
N SER A 226 7.67 -7.40 4.89
CA SER A 226 7.62 -6.54 3.71
C SER A 226 8.34 -7.23 2.54
N SER A 227 7.97 -6.92 1.31
CA SER A 227 8.66 -7.36 0.11
C SER A 227 8.85 -6.17 -0.83
N VAL A 228 10.09 -5.78 -1.04
CA VAL A 228 10.48 -4.82 -2.10
C VAL A 228 10.63 -5.49 -3.46
N GLU A 229 10.64 -6.82 -3.47
CA GLU A 229 10.73 -7.66 -4.65
C GLU A 229 9.34 -8.17 -4.95
N ASN A 230 8.48 -7.25 -5.44
CA ASN A 230 7.04 -7.44 -5.52
C ASN A 230 6.51 -7.57 -6.95
N LEU A 231 7.40 -7.57 -7.95
CA LEU A 231 7.05 -7.78 -9.35
C LEU A 231 8.08 -8.67 -10.03
N LEU A 232 7.86 -9.98 -10.00
CA LEU A 232 8.75 -10.99 -10.51
C LEU A 232 8.50 -11.19 -12.00
N TYR A 233 9.58 -11.34 -12.78
CA TYR A 233 9.53 -11.72 -14.18
C TYR A 233 10.24 -13.05 -14.41
N TYR A 234 9.51 -13.99 -14.97
CA TYR A 234 9.99 -15.30 -15.40
C TYR A 234 9.88 -15.39 -16.92
N GLU A 235 11.02 -15.57 -17.57
CA GLU A 235 11.11 -15.90 -18.99
C GLU A 235 10.85 -17.39 -19.17
N ARG A 236 10.02 -17.74 -20.15
CA ARG A 236 9.87 -19.12 -20.58
C ARG A 236 11.03 -19.48 -21.51
N THR A 237 11.61 -20.64 -21.31
CA THR A 237 12.72 -21.17 -22.10
C THR A 237 12.44 -22.63 -22.46
N ASP A 238 13.25 -23.21 -23.36
CA ASP A 238 13.20 -24.65 -23.67
C ASP A 238 13.28 -25.56 -22.44
N THR A 239 13.77 -25.06 -21.29
CA THR A 239 13.96 -25.82 -20.05
C THR A 239 12.94 -25.48 -18.96
N GLY A 240 11.94 -24.65 -19.25
CA GLY A 240 10.93 -24.19 -18.30
C GLY A 240 11.08 -22.71 -17.94
N TYR A 241 10.35 -22.27 -16.93
CA TYR A 241 10.36 -20.88 -16.48
C TYR A 241 11.62 -20.55 -15.68
N GLN A 242 12.29 -19.46 -16.03
CA GLN A 242 13.50 -18.99 -15.35
C GLN A 242 13.32 -17.57 -14.83
N LEU A 243 13.54 -17.37 -13.53
CA LEU A 243 13.50 -16.05 -12.91
C LEU A 243 14.57 -15.14 -13.52
N GLN A 244 14.16 -14.04 -14.13
CA GLN A 244 15.04 -13.03 -14.69
C GLN A 244 15.26 -11.87 -13.72
N THR A 245 14.19 -11.45 -13.04
CA THR A 245 14.27 -10.37 -12.04
C THR A 245 13.07 -10.43 -11.09
N GLU A 246 13.29 -9.99 -9.86
CA GLU A 246 12.24 -9.79 -8.86
C GLU A 246 11.73 -8.33 -8.84
N ARG A 247 12.30 -7.47 -9.70
CA ARG A 247 11.98 -6.05 -9.86
C ARG A 247 11.79 -5.72 -11.33
N PHE A 248 10.76 -6.30 -11.95
CA PHE A 248 10.51 -6.15 -13.39
C PHE A 248 10.28 -4.70 -13.81
N LEU A 249 9.61 -3.91 -12.98
CA LEU A 249 9.58 -2.46 -13.12
C LEU A 249 10.54 -1.87 -12.09
N SER A 250 11.50 -1.08 -12.57
CA SER A 250 12.38 -0.31 -11.67
C SER A 250 11.56 0.80 -11.02
N MET A 251 11.10 0.56 -9.81
CA MET A 251 10.37 1.52 -9.00
C MET A 251 11.12 1.73 -7.69
N LEU A 252 10.99 2.94 -7.12
CA LEU A 252 11.41 3.19 -5.75
C LEU A 252 10.44 2.44 -4.83
N ASP A 253 10.95 1.48 -4.08
CA ASP A 253 10.19 0.69 -3.13
C ASP A 253 11.04 0.50 -1.86
N VAL A 254 10.57 1.05 -0.76
CA VAL A 254 11.25 0.99 0.55
C VAL A 254 10.61 -0.01 1.50
N GLY A 255 9.68 -0.81 1.02
CA GLY A 255 8.91 -1.76 1.83
C GLY A 255 7.51 -1.27 2.16
N ASP A 256 6.93 -1.69 3.29
CA ASP A 256 5.57 -1.31 3.65
C ASP A 256 5.49 0.15 4.12
N GLU A 257 4.43 0.84 3.70
CA GLU A 257 3.99 2.14 4.21
C GLU A 257 5.09 3.21 4.14
N SER A 258 5.31 3.77 2.96
CA SER A 258 6.26 4.87 2.75
C SER A 258 5.71 6.21 3.24
N SER A 259 6.57 7.02 3.85
CA SER A 259 6.28 8.40 4.27
C SER A 259 7.42 9.30 3.81
N PRO A 260 7.22 10.12 2.75
CA PRO A 260 8.24 11.01 2.21
C PRO A 260 8.32 12.34 2.98
N ALA A 261 9.50 12.96 2.96
CA ALA A 261 9.73 14.37 3.29
C ALA A 261 10.79 14.92 2.35
N LEU A 262 10.62 16.16 1.92
CA LEU A 262 11.49 16.85 0.98
C LEU A 262 12.22 18.00 1.65
N GLY A 263 13.51 18.22 1.32
CA GLY A 263 14.32 19.32 1.82
C GLY A 263 15.75 19.25 1.31
N ASP A 264 16.41 20.40 1.20
CA ASP A 264 17.84 20.50 0.91
C ASP A 264 18.60 20.05 2.17
N LEU A 265 19.12 18.83 2.19
CA LEU A 265 19.73 18.22 3.37
C LEU A 265 21.23 18.44 3.46
N ASP A 266 21.89 18.65 2.33
CA ASP A 266 23.35 18.83 2.27
C ASP A 266 23.80 20.25 1.90
N GLY A 267 22.85 21.16 1.63
CA GLY A 267 23.08 22.56 1.38
C GLY A 267 23.58 22.87 -0.04
N ASP A 268 23.32 21.99 -1.00
CA ASP A 268 23.74 22.19 -2.40
C ASP A 268 22.70 22.96 -3.24
N GLY A 269 21.48 23.11 -2.73
CA GLY A 269 20.38 23.90 -3.30
C GLY A 269 19.34 23.08 -4.06
N ASP A 270 19.54 21.78 -4.21
CA ASP A 270 18.56 20.85 -4.76
C ASP A 270 17.75 20.18 -3.62
N LEU A 271 16.55 19.70 -3.91
CA LEU A 271 15.70 19.07 -2.89
C LEU A 271 15.96 17.56 -2.80
N ASP A 272 16.46 17.14 -1.67
CA ASP A 272 16.62 15.74 -1.33
C ASP A 272 15.31 15.11 -0.85
N LEU A 273 15.28 13.78 -0.85
CA LEU A 273 14.13 13.00 -0.44
C LEU A 273 14.49 12.07 0.74
N LEU A 274 13.89 12.31 1.91
CA LEU A 274 13.82 11.30 2.95
C LEU A 274 12.57 10.45 2.76
N ILE A 275 12.72 9.13 2.87
CA ILE A 275 11.59 8.22 2.93
C ILE A 275 11.74 7.33 4.15
N ALA A 276 10.75 7.37 5.01
CA ALA A 276 10.64 6.40 6.09
C ALA A 276 9.61 5.32 5.74
N ASN A 277 9.74 4.14 6.35
CA ASN A 277 8.82 3.04 6.17
C ASN A 277 8.24 2.52 7.50
N LYS A 278 7.29 1.61 7.40
CA LYS A 278 6.76 0.87 8.54
C LYS A 278 7.70 -0.23 9.01
N LEU A 279 8.32 -0.92 8.05
CA LEU A 279 9.13 -2.08 8.28
C LEU A 279 10.20 -2.17 7.20
N ASP A 280 11.46 -2.32 7.62
CA ASP A 280 12.57 -2.50 6.69
C ASP A 280 12.45 -3.86 5.97
N PRO A 281 12.55 -3.90 4.63
CA PRO A 281 12.37 -5.14 3.86
C PRO A 281 13.47 -6.16 4.08
N VAL A 282 14.66 -5.72 4.48
CA VAL A 282 15.82 -6.58 4.75
C VAL A 282 15.90 -6.93 6.24
N ASN A 283 15.73 -5.91 7.11
CA ASN A 283 15.72 -6.10 8.56
C ASN A 283 14.30 -5.98 9.12
N THR A 284 13.52 -7.04 9.01
CA THR A 284 12.11 -7.08 9.40
C THR A 284 11.84 -6.92 10.91
N GLU A 285 12.85 -6.56 11.71
CA GLU A 285 12.69 -6.26 13.14
C GLU A 285 12.52 -4.76 13.41
N THR A 286 12.71 -3.90 12.41
CA THR A 286 12.64 -2.43 12.56
C THR A 286 12.19 -1.76 11.27
N ALA A 287 11.72 -0.52 11.39
CA ALA A 287 11.60 0.41 10.28
C ALA A 287 12.93 1.09 9.98
N SER A 288 13.05 1.70 8.82
CA SER A 288 14.22 2.46 8.36
C SER A 288 13.82 3.83 7.81
N VAL A 289 14.79 4.72 7.75
CA VAL A 289 14.68 6.03 7.09
C VAL A 289 15.80 6.11 6.06
N PHE A 290 15.42 6.22 4.80
CA PHE A 290 16.32 6.27 3.66
C PHE A 290 16.49 7.71 3.19
N TRP A 291 17.70 8.14 2.92
CA TRP A 291 18.00 9.41 2.31
C TRP A 291 18.41 9.19 0.85
N PHE A 292 17.70 9.86 -0.04
CA PHE A 292 17.99 9.89 -1.47
C PHE A 292 18.38 11.32 -1.85
N GLU A 293 19.58 11.48 -2.40
CA GLU A 293 20.10 12.71 -2.96
C GLU A 293 19.52 12.92 -4.36
N ASP A 294 19.08 14.14 -4.69
CA ASP A 294 18.76 14.50 -6.07
C ASP A 294 20.06 14.77 -6.84
N ILE A 295 20.37 13.88 -7.77
CA ILE A 295 21.52 14.00 -8.65
C ILE A 295 21.18 14.60 -10.02
N SER A 296 19.96 15.10 -10.21
CA SER A 296 19.56 15.76 -11.44
C SER A 296 20.34 17.05 -11.64
N ARG A 297 20.37 17.53 -12.88
CA ARG A 297 21.05 18.82 -13.19
C ARG A 297 20.08 19.89 -13.64
N SER A 298 18.87 19.51 -13.89
CA SER A 298 17.73 20.38 -14.26
C SER A 298 16.48 19.58 -14.59
N GLY A 299 15.31 20.10 -14.31
CA GLY A 299 14.01 19.49 -14.63
C GLY A 299 13.65 18.35 -13.67
N THR A 300 13.02 17.29 -14.15
CA THR A 300 12.53 16.18 -13.31
C THR A 300 13.62 15.62 -12.40
N PRO A 301 13.38 15.49 -11.08
CA PRO A 301 14.36 15.02 -10.12
C PRO A 301 14.78 13.57 -10.39
N VAL A 302 16.04 13.26 -10.11
CA VAL A 302 16.63 11.92 -10.22
C VAL A 302 17.24 11.53 -8.88
N PHE A 303 16.49 10.83 -8.08
CA PHE A 303 16.89 10.43 -6.74
C PHE A 303 17.80 9.20 -6.74
N GLN A 304 18.92 9.30 -6.03
CA GLN A 304 19.86 8.22 -5.79
C GLN A 304 20.02 7.99 -4.28
N LEU A 305 19.92 6.74 -3.83
CA LEU A 305 20.12 6.39 -2.42
C LEU A 305 21.54 6.82 -1.99
N ALA A 306 21.61 7.78 -1.09
CA ALA A 306 22.85 8.30 -0.50
C ALA A 306 23.18 7.56 0.81
N ASP A 307 22.21 7.41 1.72
CA ASP A 307 22.43 6.77 3.02
C ASP A 307 21.14 6.17 3.59
N THR A 308 21.29 5.36 4.63
CA THR A 308 20.20 4.89 5.48
C THR A 308 20.50 5.33 6.92
N LEU A 309 19.62 6.13 7.50
CA LEU A 309 19.84 6.73 8.80
C LEU A 309 19.90 5.69 9.91
N THR A 310 20.87 5.84 10.81
CA THR A 310 20.93 5.02 12.03
C THR A 310 19.90 5.51 13.04
N VAL A 311 18.79 4.78 13.14
CA VAL A 311 17.68 5.07 14.06
C VAL A 311 17.47 3.93 15.06
N PRO A 312 16.90 4.17 16.25
CA PRO A 312 16.56 3.10 17.20
C PRO A 312 15.58 2.09 16.59
N VAL A 313 15.57 0.87 17.11
CA VAL A 313 14.59 -0.14 16.69
C VAL A 313 13.18 0.31 17.01
N SER A 314 12.36 0.50 15.99
CA SER A 314 10.94 0.92 16.08
C SER A 314 10.21 0.52 14.80
N TYR A 315 8.94 0.90 14.70
CA TYR A 315 8.07 0.69 13.54
C TYR A 315 7.39 2.01 13.16
N HIS A 316 6.90 2.11 11.91
CA HIS A 316 6.14 3.25 11.40
C HIS A 316 6.86 4.57 11.62
N TYR A 317 8.02 4.72 11.05
CA TYR A 317 8.65 6.02 11.04
C TYR A 317 7.97 6.97 10.06
N ALA A 318 7.84 8.24 10.46
CA ALA A 318 7.34 9.32 9.61
C ALA A 318 8.21 10.57 9.84
N PRO A 319 8.92 11.06 8.81
CA PRO A 319 9.84 12.20 8.94
C PRO A 319 9.11 13.53 8.75
N ALA A 320 9.57 14.56 9.45
CA ALA A 320 9.32 15.97 9.14
C ALA A 320 10.62 16.75 9.30
N LEU A 321 10.90 17.64 8.36
CA LEU A 321 12.10 18.43 8.28
C LEU A 321 11.84 19.90 8.66
N GLY A 322 12.77 20.54 9.36
CA GLY A 322 12.72 21.94 9.69
C GLY A 322 13.92 22.37 10.53
N ASP A 323 14.37 23.60 10.36
CA ASP A 323 15.45 24.20 11.16
C ASP A 323 14.90 24.52 12.58
N LEU A 324 15.16 23.64 13.52
CA LEU A 324 14.66 23.73 14.90
C LEU A 324 15.64 24.37 15.88
N ASP A 325 16.82 24.79 15.44
CA ASP A 325 17.77 25.52 16.32
C ASP A 325 18.32 26.82 15.72
N GLY A 326 17.92 27.14 14.50
CA GLY A 326 18.23 28.40 13.83
C GLY A 326 19.66 28.46 13.31
N ASP A 327 20.26 27.31 13.00
CA ASP A 327 21.61 27.25 12.44
C ASP A 327 21.64 27.20 10.91
N GLY A 328 20.50 27.01 10.28
CA GLY A 328 20.29 27.01 8.83
C GLY A 328 20.25 25.62 8.21
N ASP A 329 20.55 24.57 8.96
CA ASP A 329 20.48 23.18 8.50
C ASP A 329 19.11 22.58 8.89
N LEU A 330 18.52 21.73 8.03
CA LEU A 330 17.23 21.09 8.34
C LEU A 330 17.41 19.95 9.33
N ASP A 331 16.77 20.06 10.50
CA ASP A 331 16.68 19.00 11.49
C ASP A 331 15.55 18.01 11.16
N LEU A 332 15.58 16.84 11.77
CA LEU A 332 14.58 15.79 11.58
C LEU A 332 13.77 15.54 12.85
N VAL A 333 12.46 15.75 12.77
CA VAL A 333 11.50 15.22 13.73
C VAL A 333 10.94 13.91 13.20
N LEU A 334 11.11 12.85 13.98
CA LEU A 334 10.72 11.51 13.54
C LEU A 334 9.56 10.98 14.38
N GLY A 335 8.40 10.82 13.72
CA GLY A 335 7.24 10.12 14.25
C GLY A 335 7.49 8.62 14.34
N THR A 336 6.78 7.93 15.24
CA THR A 336 6.93 6.49 15.47
C THR A 336 5.56 5.82 15.66
N TRP A 337 5.53 4.48 15.71
CA TRP A 337 4.29 3.76 16.02
C TRP A 337 3.71 4.07 17.40
N LYS A 338 4.49 4.71 18.28
CA LYS A 338 4.05 5.18 19.61
C LYS A 338 3.46 6.59 19.52
N ASN A 339 3.06 7.12 20.65
CA ASN A 339 2.51 8.47 20.79
C ASN A 339 3.58 9.55 21.08
N ARG A 340 4.82 9.32 20.68
CA ARG A 340 5.96 10.22 20.92
C ARG A 340 6.77 10.45 19.66
N LEU A 341 7.46 11.60 19.62
CA LEU A 341 8.31 12.04 18.52
C LEU A 341 9.75 12.16 19.00
N GLN A 342 10.68 11.85 18.10
CA GLN A 342 12.13 11.95 18.33
C GLN A 342 12.68 13.16 17.60
N LEU A 343 13.76 13.75 18.11
CA LEU A 343 14.49 14.83 17.45
C LEU A 343 15.91 14.36 17.10
N TYR A 344 16.27 14.53 15.84
CA TYR A 344 17.62 14.40 15.32
C TYR A 344 18.10 15.76 14.85
N ARG A 345 19.27 16.20 15.29
CA ARG A 345 19.96 17.39 14.76
C ARG A 345 20.76 17.01 13.52
N ASN A 346 20.67 17.82 12.50
CA ASN A 346 21.58 17.77 11.40
C ASN A 346 22.83 18.58 11.79
N ASP A 347 23.97 17.92 11.95
CA ASP A 347 25.24 18.53 12.38
C ASP A 347 26.32 18.06 11.38
N PRO A 348 26.33 18.63 10.13
CA PRO A 348 27.32 18.27 9.14
C PRO A 348 28.71 18.65 9.66
N ALA A 349 29.66 17.71 9.61
CA ALA A 349 31.03 18.02 9.95
C ALA A 349 31.56 19.09 8.99
N ALA A 350 32.17 20.13 9.51
CA ALA A 350 32.64 21.25 8.74
C ALA A 350 33.49 20.81 7.52
N GLY A 351 32.96 20.99 6.32
CA GLY A 351 33.59 20.69 5.04
C GLY A 351 33.20 19.37 4.37
N GLU A 352 32.21 18.64 4.85
CA GLU A 352 31.78 17.36 4.26
C GLU A 352 30.51 17.45 3.39
N GLY A 353 29.77 18.56 3.37
CA GLY A 353 28.61 18.77 2.48
C GLY A 353 27.53 17.66 2.51
N ALA A 354 27.53 16.80 3.53
CA ALA A 354 26.63 15.69 3.66
C ALA A 354 25.82 15.82 4.97
N ALA A 355 24.53 15.64 4.92
CA ALA A 355 23.67 15.64 6.09
C ALA A 355 24.13 14.61 7.14
N ARG A 356 24.11 14.99 8.39
CA ARG A 356 24.47 14.12 9.50
C ARG A 356 23.46 14.20 10.63
N PHE A 357 22.52 13.32 10.62
CA PHE A 357 21.50 13.27 11.66
C PHE A 357 21.98 12.55 12.92
N VAL A 358 21.96 13.27 14.04
CA VAL A 358 22.36 12.75 15.35
C VAL A 358 21.18 12.85 16.31
N LEU A 359 20.81 11.72 16.96
CA LEU A 359 19.73 11.71 17.94
C LEU A 359 20.01 12.69 19.08
N ALA A 360 19.26 13.80 19.11
CA ALA A 360 19.33 14.82 20.15
C ALA A 360 18.39 14.54 21.33
N ARG A 361 17.18 14.07 21.04
CA ARG A 361 16.18 13.72 22.07
C ARG A 361 15.35 12.50 21.65
N GLU A 362 15.22 11.50 22.54
CA GLU A 362 14.34 10.34 22.35
C GLU A 362 12.86 10.70 22.44
N GLU A 363 12.53 11.83 23.08
CA GLU A 363 11.17 12.36 23.21
C GLU A 363 11.25 13.87 23.24
N ILE A 364 10.91 14.52 22.12
CA ILE A 364 10.78 15.98 22.04
C ILE A 364 9.35 16.41 22.29
N ALA A 365 8.39 15.60 21.87
CA ALA A 365 6.97 15.83 22.04
C ALA A 365 6.22 14.51 22.21
N ARG A 366 5.03 14.61 22.80
CA ARG A 366 4.13 13.47 23.00
C ARG A 366 2.69 13.92 22.87
N ILE A 367 1.87 13.17 22.11
CA ILE A 367 0.42 13.31 22.09
C ILE A 367 -0.22 12.50 23.21
N GLU A 368 -1.39 12.94 23.71
CA GLU A 368 -2.06 12.27 24.84
C GLU A 368 -2.63 10.90 24.45
N ARG A 369 -3.16 10.78 23.25
CA ARG A 369 -3.82 9.57 22.72
C ARG A 369 -3.34 9.33 21.29
N GLY A 370 -3.54 8.11 20.80
CA GLY A 370 -3.18 7.70 19.48
C GLY A 370 -1.84 6.99 19.39
N SER A 371 -1.47 6.64 18.18
CA SER A 371 -0.22 5.94 17.78
C SER A 371 0.06 6.23 16.32
N ASN A 372 1.17 5.73 15.77
CA ASN A 372 1.57 5.99 14.39
C ASN A 372 1.61 7.50 14.12
N THR A 373 2.39 8.21 14.92
CA THR A 373 2.50 9.67 14.84
C THR A 373 3.15 10.11 13.54
N VAL A 374 2.50 11.06 12.85
CA VAL A 374 3.00 11.69 11.63
C VAL A 374 3.13 13.19 11.89
N PRO A 375 4.36 13.71 12.08
CA PRO A 375 4.59 15.13 12.36
C PRO A 375 4.56 15.98 11.07
N ALA A 376 4.14 17.24 11.23
CA ALA A 376 4.37 18.34 10.29
C ALA A 376 4.83 19.59 11.05
N LEU A 377 5.76 20.33 10.50
CA LEU A 377 6.37 21.51 11.12
C LEU A 377 5.97 22.79 10.37
N ALA A 378 5.57 23.82 11.08
CA ALA A 378 5.33 25.16 10.55
C ALA A 378 5.37 26.21 11.66
N ASP A 379 5.76 27.46 11.37
CA ASP A 379 5.56 28.61 12.27
C ASP A 379 4.09 29.05 12.17
N LEU A 380 3.26 28.60 13.09
CA LEU A 380 1.80 28.81 13.07
C LEU A 380 1.34 30.04 13.84
N ASP A 381 2.22 30.73 14.57
CA ASP A 381 1.85 31.94 15.27
C ASP A 381 2.71 33.16 14.93
N GLY A 382 3.65 32.98 14.01
CA GLY A 382 4.46 34.06 13.47
C GLY A 382 5.52 34.57 14.44
N ASP A 383 5.93 33.74 15.42
CA ASP A 383 6.95 34.10 16.39
C ASP A 383 8.38 33.71 15.95
N GLY A 384 8.49 32.96 14.87
CA GLY A 384 9.74 32.50 14.24
C GLY A 384 10.21 31.14 14.72
N ASP A 385 9.48 30.49 15.61
CA ASP A 385 9.75 29.13 16.11
C ASP A 385 8.80 28.14 15.44
N LEU A 386 9.27 26.98 14.98
CA LEU A 386 8.40 25.97 14.36
C LEU A 386 7.53 25.26 15.38
N ASP A 387 6.23 25.24 15.13
CA ASP A 387 5.23 24.45 15.83
C ASP A 387 5.08 23.04 15.21
N LEU A 388 4.38 22.15 15.90
CA LEU A 388 4.10 20.80 15.43
C LEU A 388 2.59 20.59 15.28
N VAL A 389 2.17 20.07 14.10
CA VAL A 389 0.91 19.36 13.95
C VAL A 389 1.22 17.88 13.81
N VAL A 390 0.54 17.05 14.59
CA VAL A 390 0.78 15.61 14.65
C VAL A 390 -0.50 14.88 14.32
N GLY A 391 -0.48 14.18 13.19
CA GLY A 391 -1.49 13.20 12.83
C GLY A 391 -1.27 11.87 13.53
N GLU A 392 -2.30 11.03 13.57
CA GLU A 392 -2.23 9.77 14.30
C GLU A 392 -3.28 8.74 13.81
N SER A 393 -3.30 7.57 14.42
CA SER A 393 -4.03 6.37 13.97
C SER A 393 -5.55 6.49 13.98
N SER A 394 -6.16 7.36 14.78
CA SER A 394 -7.62 7.56 14.78
C SER A 394 -8.11 8.51 13.70
N GLY A 395 -7.21 9.32 13.11
CA GLY A 395 -7.54 10.34 12.12
C GLY A 395 -7.58 11.76 12.68
N ASP A 396 -7.41 11.89 13.99
CA ASP A 396 -7.35 13.19 14.68
C ASP A 396 -6.04 13.93 14.36
N LEU A 397 -6.07 15.25 14.54
CA LEU A 397 -4.90 16.13 14.49
C LEU A 397 -4.63 16.74 15.87
N ASN A 398 -3.36 16.79 16.25
CA ASN A 398 -2.91 17.38 17.50
C ASN A 398 -1.99 18.59 17.21
N LEU A 399 -2.34 19.78 17.64
CA LEU A 399 -1.45 20.95 17.60
C LEU A 399 -0.63 21.04 18.87
N LEU A 400 0.67 21.19 18.73
CA LEU A 400 1.60 21.43 19.81
C LEU A 400 2.39 22.72 19.52
N ARG A 401 2.12 23.76 20.28
CA ARG A 401 2.85 25.03 20.19
C ARG A 401 4.25 24.92 20.76
N ASN A 402 5.22 25.51 20.07
CA ASN A 402 6.56 25.65 20.58
C ASN A 402 6.64 26.93 21.46
N GLU A 403 6.50 26.79 22.75
CA GLU A 403 6.67 27.89 23.73
C GLU A 403 8.12 28.00 24.24
N GLY A 404 9.07 27.41 23.51
CA GLY A 404 10.49 27.39 23.87
C GLY A 404 11.28 28.50 23.21
N THR A 405 12.39 28.12 22.64
CA THR A 405 13.24 28.93 21.78
C THR A 405 13.78 28.02 20.68
N PRO A 406 14.27 28.54 19.55
CA PRO A 406 14.86 27.71 18.50
C PRO A 406 15.91 26.73 19.01
N GLN A 407 16.76 27.12 19.97
CA GLN A 407 17.80 26.25 20.52
C GLN A 407 17.29 25.28 21.60
N ALA A 408 16.12 25.52 22.14
CA ALA A 408 15.52 24.71 23.20
C ALA A 408 13.98 24.61 23.05
N PRO A 409 13.49 23.94 21.99
CA PRO A 409 12.07 23.82 21.70
C PRO A 409 11.34 23.12 22.85
N ARG A 410 10.14 23.64 23.18
CA ARG A 410 9.27 23.14 24.23
C ARG A 410 7.82 23.10 23.74
N PHE A 411 7.41 21.97 23.26
CA PHE A 411 6.09 21.76 22.69
C PHE A 411 5.01 21.59 23.76
N VAL A 412 3.92 22.33 23.62
CA VAL A 412 2.77 22.33 24.53
C VAL A 412 1.50 22.06 23.72
N VAL A 413 0.73 21.05 24.12
CA VAL A 413 -0.51 20.67 23.43
C VAL A 413 -1.53 21.79 23.52
N VAL A 414 -2.11 22.18 22.37
CA VAL A 414 -3.25 23.11 22.27
C VAL A 414 -4.52 22.28 22.12
N ALA A 415 -5.39 22.35 23.13
CA ALA A 415 -6.64 21.59 23.10
C ALA A 415 -7.59 22.11 22.01
N ASP A 416 -8.29 21.20 21.36
CA ASP A 416 -9.37 21.46 20.38
C ASP A 416 -8.96 22.39 19.21
N ALA A 417 -7.68 22.36 18.82
CA ALA A 417 -7.15 23.25 17.77
C ALA A 417 -7.83 23.09 16.41
N PHE A 418 -8.25 21.88 16.06
CA PHE A 418 -8.88 21.55 14.79
C PHE A 418 -10.37 21.23 14.91
N GLY A 419 -10.97 21.45 16.11
CA GLY A 419 -12.40 21.21 16.33
C GLY A 419 -12.81 19.75 16.12
N ASP A 420 -13.87 19.58 15.29
CA ASP A 420 -14.42 18.25 14.96
C ASP A 420 -13.80 17.64 13.67
N PHE A 421 -12.65 18.15 13.21
CA PHE A 421 -11.99 17.56 12.02
C PHE A 421 -11.48 16.15 12.34
N ASP A 422 -11.81 15.20 11.47
CA ASP A 422 -11.40 13.81 11.52
C ASP A 422 -11.12 13.34 10.08
N ALA A 423 -9.91 12.92 9.80
CA ALA A 423 -9.51 12.38 8.49
C ALA A 423 -9.99 10.94 8.27
N GLY A 424 -10.76 10.38 9.19
CA GLY A 424 -11.26 9.02 9.14
C GLY A 424 -10.32 8.01 9.79
N ARG A 425 -9.11 7.86 9.32
CA ARG A 425 -8.07 6.99 9.90
C ARG A 425 -6.69 7.40 9.41
N ARG A 426 -5.72 7.37 10.34
CA ARG A 426 -4.29 7.56 10.06
C ARG A 426 -4.01 8.87 9.31
N SER A 427 -4.29 9.97 9.99
CA SER A 427 -4.02 11.30 9.46
C SER A 427 -2.52 11.53 9.24
N ALA A 428 -2.18 12.10 8.08
CA ALA A 428 -0.82 12.46 7.68
C ALA A 428 -0.82 13.93 7.21
N PRO A 429 -0.58 14.89 8.10
CA PRO A 429 -0.60 16.31 7.77
C PRO A 429 0.67 16.75 7.05
N THR A 430 0.54 17.75 6.17
CA THR A 430 1.61 18.55 5.60
C THR A 430 1.15 19.98 5.38
N PHE A 431 2.09 20.94 5.46
CA PHE A 431 1.80 22.35 5.23
C PHE A 431 2.30 22.80 3.86
N THR A 432 1.48 23.61 3.17
CA THR A 432 1.82 24.20 1.89
C THR A 432 0.93 25.42 1.63
N ASP A 433 1.41 26.43 0.93
CA ASP A 433 0.58 27.53 0.40
C ASP A 433 -0.12 27.03 -0.87
N LEU A 434 -1.32 26.44 -0.70
CA LEU A 434 -2.01 25.74 -1.79
C LEU A 434 -2.76 26.71 -2.72
N ASP A 435 -3.29 27.80 -2.16
CA ASP A 435 -4.08 28.79 -2.90
C ASP A 435 -3.28 30.03 -3.35
N GLY A 436 -2.02 30.17 -2.91
CA GLY A 436 -1.08 31.20 -3.33
C GLY A 436 -1.31 32.55 -2.67
N ASP A 437 -1.92 32.59 -1.48
CA ASP A 437 -2.18 33.81 -0.75
C ASP A 437 -1.06 34.22 0.23
N GLY A 438 -0.10 33.34 0.44
CA GLY A 438 1.10 33.53 1.26
C GLY A 438 0.97 32.97 2.67
N ASP A 439 -0.19 32.41 3.04
CA ASP A 439 -0.41 31.69 4.28
C ASP A 439 -0.27 30.17 4.04
N LEU A 440 0.17 29.42 5.05
CA LEU A 440 0.26 27.97 4.93
C LEU A 440 -1.10 27.32 5.19
N ASP A 441 -1.55 26.55 4.21
CA ASP A 441 -2.69 25.66 4.30
C ASP A 441 -2.27 24.30 4.84
N LEU A 442 -3.24 23.48 5.22
CA LEU A 442 -3.01 22.13 5.74
C LEU A 442 -3.63 21.10 4.80
N VAL A 443 -2.81 20.21 4.25
CA VAL A 443 -3.27 19.05 3.52
C VAL A 443 -3.07 17.81 4.38
N VAL A 444 -4.12 17.00 4.53
CA VAL A 444 -4.10 15.83 5.40
C VAL A 444 -4.40 14.58 4.58
N GLY A 445 -3.42 13.72 4.43
CA GLY A 445 -3.62 12.39 3.87
C GLY A 445 -4.31 11.45 4.86
N SER A 446 -4.95 10.42 4.35
CA SER A 446 -5.67 9.43 5.14
C SER A 446 -5.48 8.01 4.65
N GLU A 447 -5.97 7.02 5.42
CA GLU A 447 -5.85 5.61 5.05
C GLU A 447 -6.66 5.28 3.78
N ALA A 448 -7.83 5.90 3.57
CA ALA A 448 -8.74 5.52 2.49
C ALA A 448 -9.46 6.70 1.81
N ASP A 449 -9.50 7.88 2.44
CA ASP A 449 -10.33 8.99 1.99
C ASP A 449 -9.54 10.05 1.18
N GLY A 450 -8.29 9.73 0.81
CA GLY A 450 -7.43 10.61 0.02
C GLY A 450 -6.87 11.79 0.80
N PHE A 451 -6.77 12.96 0.16
CA PHE A 451 -6.21 14.17 0.76
C PHE A 451 -7.30 15.17 1.10
N HIS A 452 -7.49 15.45 2.38
CA HIS A 452 -8.34 16.53 2.85
C HIS A 452 -7.58 17.85 2.79
N VAL A 453 -8.25 18.89 2.30
CA VAL A 453 -7.69 20.25 2.19
C VAL A 453 -8.36 21.14 3.21
N LEU A 454 -7.57 21.75 4.09
CA LEU A 454 -8.01 22.75 5.04
C LEU A 454 -7.30 24.06 4.71
N ILE A 455 -8.06 25.03 4.18
CA ILE A 455 -7.56 26.37 3.86
C ILE A 455 -7.44 27.20 5.12
N ASN A 456 -6.34 27.93 5.26
CA ASN A 456 -6.12 28.87 6.35
C ASN A 456 -6.68 30.24 5.96
N GLU A 457 -7.82 30.62 6.53
CA GLU A 457 -8.46 31.93 6.33
C GLU A 457 -8.10 32.92 7.47
N GLY A 458 -7.22 32.51 8.40
CA GLY A 458 -6.83 33.31 9.54
C GLY A 458 -5.58 34.17 9.28
N PRO A 459 -5.30 35.16 10.11
CA PRO A 459 -3.99 35.85 10.03
C PRO A 459 -2.87 34.95 10.55
N LEU A 460 -1.65 35.14 10.07
CA LEU A 460 -0.45 34.35 10.40
C LEU A 460 -0.30 34.06 11.90
N ALA A 461 -0.60 35.04 12.78
CA ALA A 461 -0.49 34.87 14.23
C ALA A 461 -1.60 34.00 14.86
N THR A 462 -2.67 33.72 14.15
CA THR A 462 -3.82 32.92 14.63
C THR A 462 -4.51 32.21 13.47
N PRO A 463 -3.89 31.17 12.92
CA PRO A 463 -4.43 30.44 11.77
C PRO A 463 -5.82 29.87 12.09
N GLN A 464 -6.69 29.88 11.10
CA GLN A 464 -8.04 29.34 11.17
C GLN A 464 -8.27 28.41 9.96
N PHE A 465 -8.11 27.14 10.20
CA PHE A 465 -8.25 26.12 9.17
C PHE A 465 -9.72 25.75 8.93
N THR A 466 -10.15 25.87 7.69
CA THR A 466 -11.52 25.54 7.24
C THR A 466 -11.45 24.43 6.19
N LEU A 467 -12.18 23.31 6.40
CA LEU A 467 -12.23 22.21 5.45
C LEU A 467 -12.84 22.68 4.12
N ALA A 468 -12.03 22.71 3.08
CA ALA A 468 -12.44 23.10 1.73
C ALA A 468 -12.91 21.91 0.87
N GLY A 469 -12.45 20.71 1.16
CA GLY A 469 -12.78 19.49 0.41
C GLY A 469 -11.62 18.50 0.34
N THR A 470 -11.52 17.81 -0.79
CA THR A 470 -10.44 16.85 -1.07
C THR A 470 -9.78 17.19 -2.40
N LEU A 471 -8.50 16.82 -2.57
CA LEU A 471 -7.84 16.92 -3.87
C LEU A 471 -8.41 15.87 -4.84
N ASP A 472 -8.67 16.29 -6.09
CA ASP A 472 -9.17 15.41 -7.16
C ASP A 472 -7.98 14.70 -7.86
N VAL A 473 -7.30 13.84 -7.14
CA VAL A 473 -6.21 13.01 -7.63
C VAL A 473 -6.40 11.56 -7.21
N LEU A 474 -5.89 10.63 -8.02
CA LEU A 474 -5.93 9.22 -7.65
C LEU A 474 -4.89 8.96 -6.54
N THR A 475 -5.37 8.74 -5.35
CA THR A 475 -4.51 8.55 -4.16
C THR A 475 -4.23 7.07 -3.89
N PRO A 476 -3.02 6.72 -3.44
CA PRO A 476 -2.78 5.40 -2.85
C PRO A 476 -3.48 5.28 -1.48
N ASP A 477 -3.70 4.06 -1.03
CA ASP A 477 -4.06 3.81 0.37
C ASP A 477 -2.93 4.27 1.30
N LEU A 478 -3.26 4.85 2.45
CA LEU A 478 -2.29 5.46 3.38
C LEU A 478 -1.49 6.61 2.75
N ALA A 479 -2.20 7.53 2.13
CA ALA A 479 -1.59 8.68 1.49
C ALA A 479 -0.83 9.57 2.50
N THR A 480 0.45 9.83 2.22
CA THR A 480 1.35 10.68 3.02
C THR A 480 1.94 11.77 2.13
N PRO A 481 1.31 12.97 2.09
CA PRO A 481 1.67 14.01 1.13
C PRO A 481 2.95 14.76 1.51
N ALA A 482 3.72 15.17 0.49
CA ALA A 482 4.80 16.15 0.57
C ALA A 482 4.73 17.06 -0.67
N PHE A 483 4.83 18.38 -0.48
CA PHE A 483 4.74 19.35 -1.56
C PHE A 483 6.06 20.10 -1.74
N ALA A 484 6.47 20.27 -2.98
CA ALA A 484 7.59 21.12 -3.37
C ALA A 484 7.54 21.41 -4.88
N ASP A 485 8.21 22.45 -5.34
CA ASP A 485 8.53 22.68 -6.76
C ASP A 485 9.69 21.74 -7.14
N LEU A 486 9.35 20.55 -7.66
CA LEU A 486 10.32 19.48 -7.92
C LEU A 486 10.94 19.56 -9.32
N ASP A 487 10.30 20.24 -10.28
CA ASP A 487 10.81 20.36 -11.64
C ASP A 487 11.34 21.77 -11.96
N GLY A 488 11.20 22.72 -11.02
CA GLY A 488 11.73 24.07 -11.12
C GLY A 488 10.91 25.00 -12.00
N ASP A 489 9.63 24.70 -12.24
CA ASP A 489 8.74 25.50 -13.08
C ASP A 489 8.01 26.61 -12.30
N GLY A 490 8.09 26.59 -10.97
CA GLY A 490 7.60 27.61 -10.04
C GLY A 490 6.21 27.32 -9.48
N ASP A 491 5.63 26.15 -9.75
CA ASP A 491 4.44 25.68 -9.07
C ASP A 491 4.74 24.46 -8.15
N LEU A 492 3.81 24.13 -7.26
CA LEU A 492 4.02 23.09 -6.28
C LEU A 492 3.54 21.73 -6.79
N ASP A 493 4.44 20.79 -6.87
CA ASP A 493 4.15 19.40 -7.14
C ASP A 493 3.78 18.63 -5.87
N LEU A 494 3.12 17.49 -6.05
CA LEU A 494 2.79 16.57 -4.96
C LEU A 494 3.54 15.25 -5.11
N LEU A 495 4.36 14.92 -4.11
CA LEU A 495 4.87 13.58 -3.90
C LEU A 495 4.08 12.91 -2.79
N THR A 496 3.64 11.67 -2.97
CA THR A 496 2.95 10.94 -1.91
C THR A 496 3.47 9.53 -1.75
N GLY A 497 3.67 9.15 -0.51
CA GLY A 497 3.86 7.77 -0.13
C GLY A 497 2.53 7.01 -0.03
N GLY A 498 2.59 5.73 0.30
CA GLY A 498 1.42 4.88 0.44
C GLY A 498 1.73 3.50 1.03
N SER A 499 0.72 2.66 1.10
CA SER A 499 0.83 1.31 1.68
C SER A 499 1.78 0.37 0.93
N SER A 500 2.04 0.64 -0.34
CA SER A 500 2.87 -0.20 -1.22
C SER A 500 4.38 0.05 -1.11
N GLY A 501 4.81 1.03 -0.31
CA GLY A 501 6.23 1.32 -0.11
C GLY A 501 6.91 2.14 -1.21
N GLY A 502 6.20 2.45 -2.30
CA GLY A 502 6.66 3.36 -3.35
C GLY A 502 6.25 4.81 -3.09
N VAL A 503 6.59 5.69 -4.01
CA VAL A 503 6.11 7.08 -4.05
C VAL A 503 5.45 7.37 -5.39
N VAL A 504 4.40 8.18 -5.37
CA VAL A 504 3.69 8.65 -6.56
C VAL A 504 3.91 10.15 -6.71
N TYR A 505 4.29 10.55 -7.90
CA TYR A 505 4.55 11.94 -8.25
C TYR A 505 3.41 12.50 -9.11
N PHE A 506 2.91 13.66 -8.73
CA PHE A 506 1.91 14.42 -9.47
C PHE A 506 2.46 15.79 -9.80
N GLU A 507 2.71 16.05 -11.07
CA GLU A 507 3.09 17.35 -11.61
C GLU A 507 1.87 18.27 -11.69
N ARG A 508 1.93 19.45 -11.09
CA ARG A 508 0.93 20.51 -11.26
C ARG A 508 1.13 21.17 -12.64
N ARG A 509 0.03 21.49 -13.31
CA ARG A 509 0.06 22.09 -14.66
C ARG A 509 -0.92 23.24 -14.80
#